data_7609d68124ac8634b3a357dcbd2f0953
#
_entry.id   7609d68124ac8634b3a357dcbd2f0953
#
_cell.length_a   1.000
_cell.length_b   1.000
_cell.length_c   1.000
_cell.angle_alpha   90.00
_cell.angle_beta   90.00
_cell.angle_gamma   90.00
#
_symmetry.space_group_name_H-M   'P 1'
#
loop_
_entity.id
_entity.type
_entity.pdbx_description
1 polymer ?
#
loop_
_entity_poly.entity_id
_entity_poly.type
_entity_poly.pdbx_seq_one_letter_code
_entity_poly.pdbx_strand_id
1 'polypeptide(L)'
;MPKAVILSLLHRVAPIDLPEILVEVEKGIFKSDLSKLQTEIQETRYSSGQYKCPFCGDDHIVKNGKIKGKQRYLCRNCRKSFSQQTQTPTAYSKKETKVWIDYFECMIKGFSLRRCAWECQINLATAFFWRHKILDALSSFMGTGEVDGLVEADECYLRYSYKGNHSKSKRFTMPRPPRKRGGESGGKRGLSSEQVCIGTALDRTGNILIGMIGTGRVKYDNLKRFFEGHIAPYSILCTDSAHGYGNLA
;
A
#
# COMPACT_ATOMS: atom_id res chain seq x y z
N MET A 1 -17.27 11.45 -24.05
CA MET A 1 -18.75 11.43 -24.19
C MET A 1 -19.38 12.16 -23.02
N PRO A 2 -20.40 13.01 -23.22
CA PRO A 2 -21.10 13.68 -22.13
C PRO A 2 -21.80 12.65 -21.24
N LYS A 3 -21.77 12.86 -19.91
CA LYS A 3 -22.39 11.99 -18.90
C LYS A 3 -23.86 11.63 -19.21
N ALA A 4 -24.60 12.58 -19.78
CA ALA A 4 -26.01 12.40 -20.19
C ALA A 4 -26.20 11.33 -21.28
N VAL A 5 -25.27 11.19 -22.23
CA VAL A 5 -25.33 10.19 -23.30
C VAL A 5 -25.08 8.79 -22.74
N ILE A 6 -24.15 8.65 -21.82
CA ILE A 6 -23.86 7.38 -21.14
C ILE A 6 -25.09 6.91 -20.34
N LEU A 7 -25.71 7.81 -19.58
CA LEU A 7 -26.91 7.51 -18.80
C LEU A 7 -28.09 7.12 -19.70
N SER A 8 -28.29 7.79 -20.84
CA SER A 8 -29.36 7.43 -21.80
C SER A 8 -29.15 6.08 -22.47
N LEU A 9 -27.92 5.67 -22.67
CA LEU A 9 -27.58 4.34 -23.21
C LEU A 9 -27.78 3.26 -22.16
N LEU A 10 -27.42 3.50 -20.90
CA LEU A 10 -27.64 2.56 -19.80
C LEU A 10 -29.12 2.29 -19.51
N HIS A 11 -30.01 3.30 -19.71
CA HIS A 11 -31.45 3.11 -19.58
C HIS A 11 -32.09 2.20 -20.64
N ARG A 12 -31.38 1.91 -21.74
CA ARG A 12 -31.85 1.02 -22.83
C ARG A 12 -31.38 -0.44 -22.64
N VAL A 13 -30.57 -0.70 -21.66
CA VAL A 13 -30.04 -2.04 -21.38
C VAL A 13 -30.98 -2.78 -20.44
N ALA A 14 -31.21 -4.07 -20.70
CA ALA A 14 -32.00 -4.90 -19.82
C ALA A 14 -31.38 -4.94 -18.41
N PRO A 15 -32.18 -4.91 -17.32
CA PRO A 15 -31.65 -4.90 -15.97
C PRO A 15 -30.72 -6.08 -15.62
N ILE A 16 -30.88 -7.20 -16.33
CA ILE A 16 -30.08 -8.42 -16.11
C ILE A 16 -28.62 -8.27 -16.64
N ASP A 17 -28.42 -7.43 -17.66
CA ASP A 17 -27.11 -7.25 -18.30
C ASP A 17 -26.34 -6.06 -17.70
N LEU A 18 -27.02 -5.22 -16.90
CA LEU A 18 -26.42 -4.02 -16.29
C LEU A 18 -25.18 -4.31 -15.43
N PRO A 19 -25.18 -5.35 -14.58
CA PRO A 19 -24.01 -5.67 -13.76
C PRO A 19 -22.76 -6.05 -14.59
N GLU A 20 -22.94 -6.82 -15.67
CA GLU A 20 -21.83 -7.21 -16.54
C GLU A 20 -21.27 -6.02 -17.31
N ILE A 21 -22.14 -5.16 -17.83
CA ILE A 21 -21.75 -3.94 -18.55
C ILE A 21 -21.03 -2.96 -17.59
N LEU A 22 -21.51 -2.78 -16.37
CA LEU A 22 -20.85 -1.94 -15.38
C LEU A 22 -19.44 -2.45 -15.05
N VAL A 23 -19.26 -3.75 -14.87
CA VAL A 23 -17.95 -4.37 -14.63
C VAL A 23 -17.02 -4.18 -15.85
N GLU A 24 -17.52 -4.29 -17.08
CA GLU A 24 -16.72 -4.05 -18.29
C GLU A 24 -16.35 -2.57 -18.47
N VAL A 25 -17.28 -1.66 -18.19
CA VAL A 25 -17.05 -0.20 -18.23
C VAL A 25 -16.04 0.20 -17.15
N GLU A 26 -16.20 -0.30 -15.91
CA GLU A 26 -15.22 -0.07 -14.82
C GLU A 26 -13.83 -0.60 -15.19
N LYS A 27 -13.74 -1.80 -15.75
CA LYS A 27 -12.46 -2.35 -16.25
C LYS A 27 -11.86 -1.47 -17.35
N GLY A 28 -12.68 -0.97 -18.28
CA GLY A 28 -12.24 -0.08 -19.35
C GLY A 28 -11.74 1.27 -18.85
N ILE A 29 -12.50 1.90 -17.94
CA ILE A 29 -12.15 3.18 -17.32
C ILE A 29 -10.89 3.02 -16.48
N PHE A 30 -10.83 2.02 -15.63
CA PHE A 30 -9.69 1.77 -14.73
C PHE A 30 -8.39 1.49 -15.52
N LYS A 31 -8.47 0.73 -16.62
CA LYS A 31 -7.29 0.49 -17.48
C LYS A 31 -6.82 1.73 -18.23
N SER A 32 -7.76 2.55 -18.75
CA SER A 32 -7.40 3.78 -19.45
C SER A 32 -6.83 4.83 -18.50
N ASP A 33 -7.37 4.92 -17.29
CA ASP A 33 -6.92 5.90 -16.31
C ASP A 33 -5.56 5.52 -15.70
N LEU A 34 -5.31 4.23 -15.45
CA LEU A 34 -4.01 3.77 -14.99
C LEU A 34 -2.89 3.97 -16.02
N SER A 35 -3.18 3.77 -17.31
CA SER A 35 -2.17 4.03 -18.35
C SER A 35 -1.91 5.52 -18.53
N LYS A 36 -2.94 6.37 -18.44
CA LYS A 36 -2.81 7.84 -18.41
C LYS A 36 -2.07 8.30 -17.17
N LEU A 37 -2.46 7.81 -15.98
CA LEU A 37 -1.81 8.14 -14.72
C LEU A 37 -0.32 7.78 -14.73
N GLN A 38 0.04 6.63 -15.31
CA GLN A 38 1.45 6.28 -15.50
C GLN A 38 2.18 7.24 -16.44
N THR A 39 1.53 7.66 -17.52
CA THR A 39 2.09 8.63 -18.45
C THR A 39 2.21 9.99 -17.78
N GLU A 40 1.20 10.44 -17.07
CA GLU A 40 1.19 11.70 -16.31
C GLU A 40 2.21 11.71 -15.17
N ILE A 41 2.33 10.63 -14.40
CA ILE A 41 3.38 10.48 -13.36
C ILE A 41 4.77 10.49 -14.02
N GLN A 42 4.92 9.85 -15.16
CA GLN A 42 6.16 9.88 -15.92
C GLN A 42 6.44 11.28 -16.46
N GLU A 43 5.46 11.95 -17.04
CA GLU A 43 5.56 13.31 -17.54
C GLU A 43 5.79 14.31 -16.42
N THR A 44 5.06 14.24 -15.31
CA THR A 44 5.23 15.14 -14.17
C THR A 44 6.59 14.98 -13.50
N ARG A 45 7.09 13.77 -13.35
CA ARG A 45 8.46 13.53 -12.86
C ARG A 45 9.53 14.06 -13.81
N TYR A 46 9.23 14.20 -15.11
CA TYR A 46 10.26 14.38 -16.13
C TYR A 46 10.06 15.60 -17.03
N SER A 47 8.86 16.20 -17.08
CA SER A 47 8.56 17.41 -17.85
C SER A 47 8.79 18.70 -17.10
N SER A 48 8.85 18.66 -15.77
CA SER A 48 9.14 19.83 -14.94
C SER A 48 10.60 20.34 -15.02
N GLY A 49 11.42 19.75 -15.91
CA GLY A 49 12.83 20.13 -16.08
C GLY A 49 13.72 19.89 -14.86
N GLN A 50 13.16 19.44 -13.76
CA GLN A 50 13.86 19.16 -12.50
C GLN A 50 14.05 17.67 -12.29
N TYR A 51 14.84 17.05 -13.16
CA TYR A 51 15.34 15.70 -12.88
C TYR A 51 16.26 15.77 -11.67
N LYS A 52 15.89 15.07 -10.61
CA LYS A 52 16.79 14.83 -9.48
C LYS A 52 17.29 13.40 -9.49
N CYS A 53 18.55 13.22 -9.17
CA CYS A 53 19.14 11.91 -9.01
C CYS A 53 18.44 11.16 -7.87
N PRO A 54 17.89 9.93 -8.09
CA PRO A 54 17.21 9.19 -7.04
C PRO A 54 18.14 8.72 -5.91
N PHE A 55 19.45 8.84 -6.09
CA PHE A 55 20.45 8.41 -5.11
C PHE A 55 21.04 9.52 -4.25
N CYS A 56 21.21 10.71 -4.79
CA CYS A 56 21.83 11.84 -4.09
C CYS A 56 21.03 13.16 -4.16
N GLY A 57 19.92 13.19 -4.88
CA GLY A 57 19.08 14.38 -5.01
C GLY A 57 19.61 15.49 -5.94
N ASP A 58 20.79 15.30 -6.53
CA ASP A 58 21.46 16.27 -7.41
C ASP A 58 20.71 16.39 -8.74
N ASP A 59 20.69 17.57 -9.34
CA ASP A 59 20.05 17.89 -10.62
C ASP A 59 20.99 17.78 -11.84
N HIS A 60 22.27 17.59 -11.61
CA HIS A 60 23.30 17.45 -12.65
C HIS A 60 23.22 16.10 -13.35
N ILE A 61 22.20 15.91 -14.20
CA ILE A 61 21.87 14.65 -14.85
C ILE A 61 22.04 14.78 -16.36
N VAL A 62 22.66 13.76 -16.96
CA VAL A 62 22.83 13.66 -18.41
C VAL A 62 22.21 12.37 -18.95
N LYS A 63 21.76 12.40 -20.20
CA LYS A 63 21.29 11.19 -20.89
C LYS A 63 22.47 10.24 -21.10
N ASN A 64 22.29 8.95 -20.78
CA ASN A 64 23.31 7.91 -20.85
C ASN A 64 22.82 6.71 -21.69
N GLY A 65 22.50 6.97 -22.95
CA GLY A 65 22.04 5.96 -23.89
C GLY A 65 20.67 5.37 -23.57
N LYS A 66 20.28 4.37 -24.38
CA LYS A 66 19.03 3.63 -24.22
C LYS A 66 19.32 2.14 -24.06
N ILE A 67 18.55 1.46 -23.20
CA ILE A 67 18.55 -0.01 -23.08
C ILE A 67 17.13 -0.51 -23.32
N LYS A 68 16.97 -1.40 -24.31
CA LYS A 68 15.66 -1.95 -24.71
C LYS A 68 14.60 -0.84 -24.93
N GLY A 69 14.99 0.23 -25.63
CA GLY A 69 14.12 1.38 -25.92
C GLY A 69 13.92 2.36 -24.77
N LYS A 70 14.32 2.04 -23.53
CA LYS A 70 14.16 2.89 -22.36
C LYS A 70 15.37 3.79 -22.15
N GLN A 71 15.12 5.09 -21.95
CA GLN A 71 16.18 6.07 -21.69
C GLN A 71 16.86 5.82 -20.34
N ARG A 72 18.18 5.87 -20.32
CA ARG A 72 18.99 5.88 -19.10
C ARG A 72 19.59 7.26 -18.86
N TYR A 73 19.87 7.54 -17.60
CA TYR A 73 20.47 8.77 -17.13
C TYR A 73 21.69 8.46 -16.27
N LEU A 74 22.62 9.38 -16.23
CA LEU A 74 23.81 9.36 -15.38
C LEU A 74 23.87 10.63 -14.55
N CYS A 75 23.96 10.50 -13.25
CA CYS A 75 24.26 11.62 -12.37
C CYS A 75 25.74 11.95 -12.42
N ARG A 76 26.10 13.21 -12.69
CA ARG A 76 27.50 13.65 -12.75
C ARG A 76 28.12 13.73 -11.37
N ASN A 77 27.34 13.98 -10.33
CA ASN A 77 27.81 14.07 -8.94
C ASN A 77 28.15 12.67 -8.38
N CYS A 78 27.14 11.81 -8.19
CA CYS A 78 27.36 10.49 -7.58
C CYS A 78 27.79 9.40 -8.58
N ARG A 79 27.88 9.70 -9.88
CA ARG A 79 28.26 8.80 -10.99
C ARG A 79 27.42 7.53 -11.12
N LYS A 80 26.24 7.49 -10.47
CA LYS A 80 25.31 6.37 -10.60
C LYS A 80 24.41 6.56 -11.81
N SER A 81 24.19 5.46 -12.53
CA SER A 81 23.28 5.40 -13.67
C SER A 81 21.92 4.89 -13.22
N PHE A 82 20.85 5.49 -13.75
CA PHE A 82 19.48 5.16 -13.38
C PHE A 82 18.53 5.29 -14.58
N SER A 83 17.35 4.78 -14.44
CA SER A 83 16.23 4.91 -15.40
C SER A 83 14.99 5.41 -14.68
N GLN A 84 13.96 5.69 -15.45
CA GLN A 84 12.64 6.10 -14.91
C GLN A 84 12.06 5.11 -13.88
N GLN A 85 12.39 3.82 -14.00
CA GLN A 85 11.90 2.77 -13.09
C GLN A 85 12.77 2.60 -11.84
N THR A 86 13.89 3.31 -11.73
CA THR A 86 14.79 3.19 -10.57
C THR A 86 14.07 3.65 -9.31
N GLN A 87 14.15 2.87 -8.23
CA GLN A 87 13.44 3.08 -6.95
C GLN A 87 11.91 3.03 -7.05
N THR A 88 11.37 2.38 -8.07
CA THR A 88 9.95 2.05 -8.13
C THR A 88 9.74 0.55 -7.87
N PRO A 89 8.53 0.11 -7.50
CA PRO A 89 8.25 -1.32 -7.34
C PRO A 89 8.55 -2.15 -8.59
N THR A 90 8.43 -1.54 -9.78
CA THR A 90 8.70 -2.18 -11.07
C THR A 90 10.17 -2.20 -11.46
N ALA A 91 11.07 -1.64 -10.64
CA ALA A 91 12.50 -1.65 -10.90
C ALA A 91 13.04 -3.06 -11.08
N TYR A 92 13.94 -3.22 -12.06
CA TYR A 92 14.58 -4.51 -12.41
C TYR A 92 13.62 -5.61 -12.87
N SER A 93 12.35 -5.29 -13.14
CA SER A 93 11.40 -6.26 -13.68
C SER A 93 11.68 -6.55 -15.16
N LYS A 94 11.60 -7.85 -15.51
CA LYS A 94 11.64 -8.31 -16.91
C LYS A 94 10.23 -8.41 -17.52
N LYS A 95 9.19 -8.30 -16.69
CA LYS A 95 7.78 -8.39 -17.11
C LYS A 95 7.28 -7.03 -17.56
N GLU A 96 6.33 -7.05 -18.48
CA GLU A 96 5.67 -5.87 -19.00
C GLU A 96 4.83 -5.16 -17.91
N THR A 97 4.60 -3.88 -18.11
CA THR A 97 3.80 -3.06 -17.18
C THR A 97 2.39 -3.59 -17.02
N LYS A 98 1.78 -4.12 -18.10
CA LYS A 98 0.45 -4.73 -18.06
C LYS A 98 0.35 -5.83 -17.00
N VAL A 99 1.33 -6.73 -16.92
CA VAL A 99 1.33 -7.82 -15.93
C VAL A 99 1.40 -7.30 -14.50
N TRP A 100 2.06 -6.15 -14.29
CA TRP A 100 2.09 -5.48 -12.98
C TRP A 100 0.72 -4.90 -12.60
N ILE A 101 0.01 -4.32 -13.58
CA ILE A 101 -1.35 -3.79 -13.39
C ILE A 101 -2.30 -4.94 -13.04
N ASP A 102 -2.29 -6.02 -13.82
CA ASP A 102 -3.11 -7.20 -13.57
C ASP A 102 -2.83 -7.80 -12.18
N TYR A 103 -1.55 -7.81 -11.76
CA TYR A 103 -1.17 -8.27 -10.43
C TYR A 103 -1.69 -7.35 -9.32
N PHE A 104 -1.64 -6.04 -9.53
CA PHE A 104 -2.15 -5.05 -8.58
C PHE A 104 -3.67 -5.17 -8.41
N GLU A 105 -4.41 -5.35 -9.51
CA GLU A 105 -5.84 -5.66 -9.48
C GLU A 105 -6.15 -6.93 -8.66
N CYS A 106 -5.36 -7.98 -8.86
CA CYS A 106 -5.49 -9.21 -8.07
C CYS A 106 -5.26 -8.97 -6.56
N MET A 107 -4.35 -8.07 -6.21
CA MET A 107 -4.12 -7.70 -4.81
C MET A 107 -5.31 -6.94 -4.21
N ILE A 108 -5.88 -5.98 -4.94
CA ILE A 108 -7.07 -5.22 -4.52
C ILE A 108 -8.27 -6.16 -4.30
N LYS A 109 -8.43 -7.17 -5.17
CA LYS A 109 -9.47 -8.20 -5.03
C LYS A 109 -9.21 -9.16 -3.86
N GLY A 110 -8.15 -8.99 -3.09
CA GLY A 110 -7.81 -9.83 -1.94
C GLY A 110 -7.35 -11.24 -2.31
N PHE A 111 -6.89 -11.48 -3.54
CA PHE A 111 -6.48 -12.82 -3.97
C PHE A 111 -5.24 -13.30 -3.23
N SER A 112 -5.21 -14.62 -2.96
CA SER A 112 -4.04 -15.27 -2.38
C SER A 112 -2.84 -15.19 -3.34
N LEU A 113 -1.61 -15.30 -2.81
CA LEU A 113 -0.39 -15.30 -3.64
C LEU A 113 -0.41 -16.34 -4.76
N ARG A 114 -0.94 -17.54 -4.47
CA ARG A 114 -1.04 -18.63 -5.45
C ARG A 114 -2.00 -18.27 -6.57
N ARG A 115 -3.15 -17.66 -6.23
CA ARG A 115 -4.13 -17.22 -7.21
C ARG A 115 -3.58 -16.06 -8.06
N CYS A 116 -2.94 -15.05 -7.45
CA CYS A 116 -2.28 -13.97 -8.19
C CYS A 116 -1.21 -14.51 -9.17
N ALA A 117 -0.40 -15.48 -8.71
CA ALA A 117 0.62 -16.08 -9.57
C ALA A 117 0.03 -16.79 -10.78
N TRP A 118 -1.08 -17.50 -10.57
CA TRP A 118 -1.80 -18.21 -11.64
C TRP A 118 -2.47 -17.23 -12.63
N GLU A 119 -3.22 -16.26 -12.14
CA GLU A 119 -3.92 -15.25 -12.96
C GLU A 119 -2.94 -14.45 -13.83
N CYS A 120 -1.81 -14.02 -13.26
CA CYS A 120 -0.82 -13.20 -13.95
C CYS A 120 0.24 -14.01 -14.70
N GLN A 121 0.15 -15.34 -14.72
CA GLN A 121 1.11 -16.24 -15.37
C GLN A 121 2.57 -15.93 -14.94
N ILE A 122 2.79 -15.81 -13.62
CA ILE A 122 4.09 -15.59 -13.00
C ILE A 122 4.41 -16.66 -11.96
N ASN A 123 5.69 -16.82 -11.66
CA ASN A 123 6.10 -17.75 -10.61
C ASN A 123 5.63 -17.26 -9.23
N LEU A 124 5.30 -18.21 -8.33
CA LEU A 124 4.87 -17.90 -6.97
C LEU A 124 5.89 -17.06 -6.19
N ALA A 125 7.18 -17.32 -6.36
CA ALA A 125 8.23 -16.50 -5.75
C ALA A 125 8.21 -15.06 -6.29
N THR A 126 7.95 -14.88 -7.60
CA THR A 126 7.79 -13.55 -8.20
C THR A 126 6.58 -12.84 -7.61
N ALA A 127 5.44 -13.52 -7.49
CA ALA A 127 4.23 -12.96 -6.87
C ALA A 127 4.49 -12.53 -5.41
N PHE A 128 5.23 -13.34 -4.64
CA PHE A 128 5.63 -13.01 -3.28
C PHE A 128 6.48 -11.73 -3.23
N PHE A 129 7.55 -11.66 -4.02
CA PHE A 129 8.41 -10.47 -4.05
C PHE A 129 7.69 -9.22 -4.57
N TRP A 130 6.81 -9.37 -5.55
CA TRP A 130 6.05 -8.24 -6.07
C TRP A 130 5.09 -7.67 -5.01
N ARG A 131 4.41 -8.54 -4.27
CA ARG A 131 3.55 -8.11 -3.16
C ARG A 131 4.33 -7.29 -2.13
N HIS A 132 5.50 -7.76 -1.73
CA HIS A 132 6.34 -7.03 -0.78
C HIS A 132 6.84 -5.70 -1.35
N LYS A 133 7.26 -5.64 -2.60
CA LYS A 133 7.66 -4.38 -3.24
C LYS A 133 6.53 -3.35 -3.31
N ILE A 134 5.31 -3.79 -3.59
CA ILE A 134 4.14 -2.92 -3.64
C ILE A 134 3.81 -2.43 -2.23
N LEU A 135 3.75 -3.33 -1.25
CA LEU A 135 3.45 -2.96 0.14
C LEU A 135 4.53 -2.04 0.74
N ASP A 136 5.79 -2.29 0.44
CA ASP A 136 6.91 -1.43 0.86
C ASP A 136 6.79 -0.02 0.26
N ALA A 137 6.46 0.08 -1.02
CA ALA A 137 6.21 1.38 -1.65
C ALA A 137 5.01 2.12 -1.05
N LEU A 138 3.95 1.39 -0.68
CA LEU A 138 2.77 1.98 -0.04
C LEU A 138 3.03 2.38 1.41
N SER A 139 3.94 1.72 2.11
CA SER A 139 4.24 2.00 3.52
C SER A 139 4.69 3.44 3.76
N SER A 140 5.34 4.07 2.77
CA SER A 140 5.77 5.46 2.85
C SER A 140 4.62 6.49 2.79
N PHE A 141 3.43 6.06 2.37
CA PHE A 141 2.22 6.89 2.31
C PHE A 141 1.27 6.61 3.49
N MET A 142 1.53 5.56 4.26
CA MET A 142 0.69 5.21 5.40
C MET A 142 1.06 6.06 6.62
N GLY A 143 0.05 6.54 7.33
CA GLY A 143 0.25 7.35 8.53
C GLY A 143 0.64 8.81 8.26
N THR A 144 0.59 9.26 7.01
CA THR A 144 0.89 10.67 6.64
C THR A 144 -0.39 11.50 6.43
N GLY A 145 -1.56 10.89 6.55
CA GLY A 145 -2.85 11.57 6.40
C GLY A 145 -3.14 12.49 7.57
N GLU A 146 -3.92 13.54 7.30
CA GLU A 146 -4.59 14.37 8.29
C GLU A 146 -6.09 14.09 8.21
N VAL A 147 -6.73 13.86 9.35
CA VAL A 147 -8.17 13.59 9.44
C VAL A 147 -8.85 14.77 10.13
N ASP A 148 -10.07 15.11 9.67
CA ASP A 148 -10.80 16.30 10.10
C ASP A 148 -12.28 16.02 10.34
N GLY A 149 -12.91 16.89 11.12
CA GLY A 149 -14.35 16.87 11.39
C GLY A 149 -14.78 15.67 12.24
N LEU A 150 -15.68 14.83 11.74
CA LEU A 150 -16.10 13.60 12.42
C LEU A 150 -15.17 12.45 12.04
N VAL A 151 -14.37 12.01 13.01
CA VAL A 151 -13.34 10.98 12.85
C VAL A 151 -13.74 9.72 13.58
N GLU A 152 -13.86 8.60 12.89
CA GLU A 152 -14.08 7.27 13.47
C GLU A 152 -12.72 6.58 13.65
N ALA A 153 -12.43 6.13 14.87
CA ALA A 153 -11.15 5.45 15.17
C ALA A 153 -11.38 4.11 15.86
N ASP A 154 -10.58 3.12 15.46
CA ASP A 154 -10.62 1.75 15.98
C ASP A 154 -9.24 1.10 15.94
N GLU A 155 -9.03 0.02 16.70
CA GLU A 155 -7.80 -0.76 16.69
C GLU A 155 -8.01 -2.18 16.19
N CYS A 156 -7.09 -2.62 15.36
CA CYS A 156 -6.98 -4.01 14.96
C CYS A 156 -5.76 -4.68 15.60
N TYR A 157 -5.96 -5.89 16.14
CA TYR A 157 -4.91 -6.65 16.80
C TYR A 157 -4.48 -7.85 15.98
N LEU A 158 -3.26 -7.83 15.45
CA LEU A 158 -2.68 -8.91 14.67
C LEU A 158 -1.65 -9.68 15.49
N ARG A 159 -1.73 -11.01 15.47
CA ARG A 159 -0.72 -11.85 16.14
C ARG A 159 0.64 -11.70 15.47
N TYR A 160 1.67 -11.48 16.26
CA TYR A 160 3.04 -11.44 15.76
C TYR A 160 3.44 -12.81 15.16
N SER A 161 3.91 -12.79 13.93
CA SER A 161 4.30 -14.00 13.21
C SER A 161 5.82 -14.08 13.08
N TYR A 162 6.38 -15.17 13.58
CA TYR A 162 7.80 -15.49 13.42
C TYR A 162 8.04 -16.48 12.27
N LYS A 163 7.05 -16.71 11.40
CA LYS A 163 7.19 -17.60 10.25
C LYS A 163 8.30 -17.08 9.32
N GLY A 164 9.12 -18.01 8.84
CA GLY A 164 10.27 -17.68 8.00
C GLY A 164 11.57 -17.40 8.77
N ASN A 165 11.51 -17.15 10.07
CA ASN A 165 12.69 -17.06 10.92
C ASN A 165 13.10 -18.47 11.37
N HIS A 166 14.34 -18.84 11.14
CA HIS A 166 14.86 -20.16 11.52
C HIS A 166 15.65 -20.07 12.82
N SER A 167 15.50 -21.08 13.69
CA SER A 167 16.25 -21.19 14.96
C SER A 167 17.77 -21.19 14.79
N LYS A 168 18.26 -21.53 13.58
CA LYS A 168 19.68 -21.52 13.21
C LYS A 168 20.16 -20.17 12.65
N SER A 169 19.31 -19.15 12.57
CA SER A 169 19.70 -17.82 12.09
C SER A 169 20.63 -17.14 13.10
N LYS A 170 21.80 -16.68 12.64
CA LYS A 170 22.71 -15.86 13.44
C LYS A 170 22.17 -14.43 13.70
N ARG A 171 21.15 -13.99 12.96
CA ARG A 171 20.59 -12.63 13.00
C ARG A 171 19.29 -12.51 13.79
N PHE A 172 18.66 -13.63 14.13
CA PHE A 172 17.37 -13.64 14.81
C PHE A 172 17.34 -14.71 15.89
N THR A 173 17.08 -14.28 17.10
CA THR A 173 16.84 -15.17 18.24
C THR A 173 15.34 -15.26 18.46
N MET A 174 14.81 -16.48 18.46
CA MET A 174 13.40 -16.73 18.69
C MET A 174 13.04 -16.33 20.13
N PRO A 175 12.13 -15.37 20.37
CA PRO A 175 11.79 -14.92 21.73
C PRO A 175 11.00 -15.97 22.53
N ARG A 176 10.50 -17.02 21.87
CA ARG A 176 9.79 -18.14 22.48
C ARG A 176 9.90 -19.41 21.63
N PRO A 177 9.65 -20.59 22.18
CA PRO A 177 9.54 -21.82 21.40
C PRO A 177 8.44 -21.72 20.31
N PRO A 178 8.61 -22.37 19.16
CA PRO A 178 7.58 -22.41 18.13
C PRO A 178 6.31 -23.09 18.68
N ARG A 179 5.15 -22.50 18.37
CA ARG A 179 3.86 -23.10 18.74
C ARG A 179 3.62 -24.36 17.91
N LYS A 180 3.35 -25.47 18.56
CA LYS A 180 2.96 -26.73 17.92
C LYS A 180 1.44 -26.75 17.70
N ARG A 181 0.98 -27.34 16.60
CA ARG A 181 -0.45 -27.58 16.35
C ARG A 181 -0.98 -28.57 17.40
N GLY A 182 -2.02 -28.22 18.12
CA GLY A 182 -2.58 -29.05 19.21
C GLY A 182 -1.82 -28.96 20.53
N GLY A 183 -0.77 -28.15 20.64
CA GLY A 183 -0.11 -27.87 21.93
C GLY A 183 -0.93 -26.92 22.79
N GLU A 184 -0.68 -26.91 24.10
CA GLU A 184 -1.32 -25.98 25.02
C GLU A 184 -1.16 -24.53 24.52
N SER A 185 -2.25 -23.81 24.45
CA SER A 185 -2.22 -22.38 24.13
C SER A 185 -1.73 -21.63 25.37
N GLY A 186 -0.40 -21.53 25.50
CA GLY A 186 0.24 -20.74 26.58
C GLY A 186 0.01 -19.24 26.46
N GLY A 187 -1.07 -18.83 25.77
CA GLY A 187 -1.45 -17.43 25.60
C GLY A 187 -2.41 -17.00 26.69
N LYS A 188 -2.14 -15.87 27.31
CA LYS A 188 -3.12 -15.19 28.15
C LYS A 188 -4.42 -14.99 27.37
N ARG A 189 -5.58 -15.21 28.01
CA ARG A 189 -6.88 -14.85 27.43
C ARG A 189 -6.91 -13.34 27.18
N GLY A 190 -7.44 -12.90 26.03
CA GLY A 190 -7.53 -11.51 25.63
C GLY A 190 -6.29 -10.98 24.90
N LEU A 191 -6.02 -9.68 25.02
CA LEU A 191 -4.93 -8.99 24.33
C LEU A 191 -3.58 -9.31 25.00
N SER A 192 -2.70 -9.95 24.27
CA SER A 192 -1.35 -10.30 24.73
C SER A 192 -0.30 -9.36 24.13
N SER A 193 0.84 -9.25 24.80
CA SER A 193 2.00 -8.48 24.31
C SER A 193 2.57 -8.97 22.98
N GLU A 194 2.18 -10.15 22.53
CA GLU A 194 2.56 -10.70 21.22
C GLU A 194 1.61 -10.25 20.06
N GLN A 195 0.63 -9.42 20.34
CA GLN A 195 -0.23 -8.85 19.32
C GLN A 195 0.26 -7.45 18.95
N VAL A 196 0.39 -7.22 17.65
CA VAL A 196 0.65 -5.90 17.10
C VAL A 196 -0.68 -5.16 17.06
N CYS A 197 -0.72 -3.98 17.66
CA CYS A 197 -1.85 -3.07 17.62
C CYS A 197 -1.68 -2.11 16.45
N ILE A 198 -2.64 -2.12 15.54
CA ILE A 198 -2.71 -1.21 14.40
C ILE A 198 -3.90 -0.29 14.64
N GLY A 199 -3.65 1.00 14.74
CA GLY A 199 -4.67 2.01 14.79
C GLY A 199 -5.14 2.41 13.40
N THR A 200 -6.42 2.67 13.29
CA THR A 200 -7.05 3.21 12.09
C THR A 200 -7.92 4.38 12.48
N ALA A 201 -7.91 5.43 11.69
CA ALA A 201 -8.86 6.53 11.80
C ALA A 201 -9.32 6.94 10.41
N LEU A 202 -10.60 7.23 10.27
CA LEU A 202 -11.25 7.60 9.02
C LEU A 202 -12.17 8.79 9.27
N ASP A 203 -12.09 9.80 8.43
CA ASP A 203 -13.03 10.93 8.44
C ASP A 203 -14.14 10.75 7.40
N ARG A 204 -15.12 11.64 7.43
CA ARG A 204 -16.28 11.63 6.50
C ARG A 204 -15.92 12.05 5.07
N THR A 205 -14.76 12.63 4.86
CA THR A 205 -14.25 13.02 3.53
C THR A 205 -13.46 11.89 2.86
N GLY A 206 -13.18 10.80 3.61
CA GLY A 206 -12.47 9.63 3.12
C GLY A 206 -10.96 9.66 3.37
N ASN A 207 -10.44 10.61 4.16
CA ASN A 207 -9.05 10.58 4.59
C ASN A 207 -8.85 9.46 5.61
N ILE A 208 -7.77 8.74 5.48
CA ILE A 208 -7.45 7.58 6.31
C ILE A 208 -6.08 7.80 6.97
N LEU A 209 -6.06 7.66 8.29
CA LEU A 209 -4.84 7.50 9.06
C LEU A 209 -4.73 6.03 9.50
N ILE A 210 -3.61 5.37 9.20
CA ILE A 210 -3.37 3.99 9.61
C ILE A 210 -1.91 3.83 10.03
N GLY A 211 -1.67 3.13 11.12
CA GLY A 211 -0.31 2.92 11.58
C GLY A 211 -0.20 1.91 12.71
N MET A 212 1.03 1.42 12.94
CA MET A 212 1.34 0.59 14.09
C MET A 212 1.44 1.48 15.33
N ILE A 213 0.54 1.28 16.29
CA ILE A 213 0.53 2.01 17.56
C ILE A 213 1.52 1.37 18.55
N GLY A 214 1.59 0.04 18.60
CA GLY A 214 2.45 -0.68 19.53
C GLY A 214 2.20 -2.18 19.56
N THR A 215 2.52 -2.81 20.67
CA THR A 215 2.25 -4.23 20.92
C THR A 215 1.46 -4.42 22.19
N GLY A 216 0.53 -5.36 22.18
CA GLY A 216 -0.39 -5.60 23.29
C GLY A 216 -1.50 -4.55 23.38
N ARG A 217 -2.09 -4.43 24.55
CA ARG A 217 -3.17 -3.48 24.79
C ARG A 217 -2.71 -2.04 24.56
N VAL A 218 -3.51 -1.29 23.84
CA VAL A 218 -3.23 0.11 23.54
C VAL A 218 -3.14 0.94 24.84
N LYS A 219 -2.21 1.89 24.84
CA LYS A 219 -2.00 2.85 25.95
C LYS A 219 -2.20 4.26 25.42
N TYR A 220 -2.61 5.16 26.31
CA TYR A 220 -2.81 6.58 26.00
C TYR A 220 -1.60 7.22 25.29
N ASP A 221 -0.38 7.04 25.79
CA ASP A 221 0.81 7.64 25.17
C ASP A 221 1.05 7.17 23.73
N ASN A 222 0.63 5.95 23.43
CA ASN A 222 0.75 5.40 22.07
C ASN A 222 -0.29 6.02 21.15
N LEU A 223 -1.54 6.17 21.61
CA LEU A 223 -2.61 6.84 20.88
C LEU A 223 -2.28 8.32 20.68
N LYS A 224 -1.79 9.01 21.71
CA LYS A 224 -1.37 10.39 21.60
C LYS A 224 -0.35 10.57 20.46
N ARG A 225 0.70 9.76 20.43
CA ARG A 225 1.72 9.81 19.37
C ARG A 225 1.16 9.46 17.99
N PHE A 226 0.17 8.58 17.94
CA PHE A 226 -0.46 8.17 16.68
C PHE A 226 -1.31 9.31 16.08
N PHE A 227 -1.99 10.07 16.93
CA PHE A 227 -2.84 11.17 16.50
C PHE A 227 -2.13 12.53 16.44
N GLU A 228 -0.99 12.67 17.11
CA GLU A 228 -0.25 13.94 17.20
C GLU A 228 0.15 14.46 15.80
N GLY A 229 -0.35 15.64 15.44
CA GLY A 229 -0.13 16.24 14.12
C GLY A 229 -0.94 15.61 12.97
N HIS A 230 -1.86 14.70 13.26
CA HIS A 230 -2.68 14.01 12.25
C HIS A 230 -4.18 14.25 12.43
N ILE A 231 -4.62 14.85 13.53
CA ILE A 231 -6.01 15.27 13.74
C ILE A 231 -6.09 16.79 13.67
N ALA A 232 -6.99 17.29 12.84
CA ALA A 232 -7.27 18.72 12.77
C ALA A 232 -7.91 19.23 14.08
N PRO A 233 -7.63 20.47 14.49
CA PRO A 233 -8.27 21.09 15.64
C PRO A 233 -9.80 21.07 15.51
N TYR A 234 -10.49 20.88 16.63
CA TYR A 234 -11.97 20.82 16.71
C TYR A 234 -12.61 19.59 16.06
N SER A 235 -11.83 18.57 15.71
CA SER A 235 -12.40 17.30 15.26
C SER A 235 -13.08 16.54 16.39
N ILE A 236 -14.17 15.83 16.05
CA ILE A 236 -14.90 14.97 16.98
C ILE A 236 -14.46 13.54 16.78
N LEU A 237 -13.85 12.93 17.80
CA LEU A 237 -13.36 11.56 17.75
C LEU A 237 -14.42 10.59 18.26
N CYS A 238 -14.88 9.67 17.38
CA CYS A 238 -15.78 8.57 17.71
C CYS A 238 -14.98 7.28 17.89
N THR A 239 -15.08 6.66 19.08
CA THR A 239 -14.34 5.43 19.43
C THR A 239 -15.22 4.45 20.20
N ASP A 240 -14.74 3.23 20.42
CA ASP A 240 -15.41 2.18 21.20
C ASP A 240 -15.36 2.40 22.74
N SER A 241 -15.03 3.59 23.19
CA SER A 241 -14.91 3.94 24.62
C SER A 241 -13.80 3.19 25.37
N ALA A 242 -12.78 2.66 24.70
CA ALA A 242 -11.63 2.08 25.36
C ALA A 242 -10.90 3.13 26.20
N HIS A 243 -10.46 2.73 27.40
CA HIS A 243 -9.81 3.61 28.39
C HIS A 243 -8.68 4.48 27.84
N GLY A 244 -8.01 4.03 26.77
CA GLY A 244 -6.93 4.77 26.12
C GLY A 244 -7.37 6.08 25.46
N TYR A 245 -8.64 6.18 25.04
CA TYR A 245 -9.17 7.37 24.36
C TYR A 245 -9.71 8.43 25.33
N GLY A 246 -10.12 8.04 26.54
CA GLY A 246 -10.75 8.95 27.49
C GLY A 246 -9.95 10.18 27.89
N ASN A 247 -8.65 10.20 27.61
CA ASN A 247 -7.73 11.31 27.91
C ASN A 247 -7.23 12.04 26.66
N LEU A 248 -7.75 11.68 25.47
CA LEU A 248 -7.39 12.33 24.19
C LEU A 248 -8.24 13.57 23.88
N ALA A 249 -9.33 13.75 24.61
CA ALA A 249 -10.24 14.90 24.50
C ALA A 249 -9.69 16.13 25.22
#